data_43f145eebe2d1400f9c0fd9b4d5f8579
#
_entry.id   43f145eebe2d1400f9c0fd9b4d5f8579
#
_cell.length_a   1.000
_cell.length_b   1.000
_cell.length_c   1.000
_cell.angle_alpha   90.00
_cell.angle_beta   90.00
_cell.angle_gamma   90.00
#
_symmetry.space_group_name_H-M   'P 1'
#
loop_
_entity.id
_entity.type
_entity.pdbx_description
1 polymer ?
#
loop_
_entity_poly.entity_id
_entity_poly.type
_entity_poly.pdbx_seq_one_letter_code
_entity_poly.pdbx_strand_id
1 'polypeptide(L)'
;MKLIVATYGTEGDARPFAALCRGLMDAGHEARLLADAATLDSARVLGVPTTALAGDIRGTLGSDHAIAGVVAKGGGFNDTARALAKIANQNAESWLRTIIEAGRGCDAILVAGLAAFVGFSAAEYLGVKGIGAGMIPITPTATFPSPFLPPKWVPRLFNGASHGFVNAMLWRAFRDKTNAARAMFKLPPRKAVWTGHPMVYGVSPNLLPMPADWPANAHLSGQWLVRSPVWMPPPALANFLAAGEAPIYIGFGSMTGFDNTRLLDALIEAMAGRRVLFYPGWSGIDPKALPDNFLAIGDTPHDWLFPRTAAVIHHGGSGTSHSAARAGVPSIVTPFAGDQFFWAERLRLAGVAPAAVDGRRPKAEAFSSALDLATAARMRNRAQVLGEAMRAESGVANAVVALERIVAS
;
A
#
# COMPACT_ATOMS: atom_id res chain seq x y z
N MET A 1 -11.44 -13.56 20.27
CA MET A 1 -10.38 -12.58 20.60
C MET A 1 -10.92 -11.17 20.39
N LYS A 2 -10.41 -10.22 21.14
CA LYS A 2 -10.64 -8.78 20.96
C LYS A 2 -9.35 -8.13 20.46
N LEU A 3 -9.38 -7.58 19.26
CA LEU A 3 -8.20 -7.06 18.57
C LEU A 3 -8.34 -5.57 18.26
N ILE A 4 -7.29 -4.82 18.49
CA ILE A 4 -7.16 -3.42 18.08
C ILE A 4 -6.20 -3.37 16.89
N VAL A 5 -6.60 -2.70 15.83
CA VAL A 5 -5.77 -2.48 14.64
C VAL A 5 -5.47 -0.99 14.54
N ALA A 6 -4.22 -0.61 14.71
CA ALA A 6 -3.77 0.77 14.66
C ALA A 6 -2.87 0.99 13.43
N THR A 7 -3.34 1.80 12.52
CA THR A 7 -2.57 2.22 11.33
C THR A 7 -2.70 3.72 11.13
N TYR A 8 -1.73 4.32 10.45
CA TYR A 8 -1.85 5.70 10.00
C TYR A 8 -1.13 5.83 8.65
N GLY A 9 -1.85 6.29 7.65
CA GLY A 9 -1.41 6.44 6.28
C GLY A 9 -2.57 6.80 5.36
N THR A 10 -2.41 6.55 4.07
CA THR A 10 -3.43 6.84 3.05
C THR A 10 -4.54 5.78 3.04
N GLU A 11 -5.53 5.95 2.16
CA GLU A 11 -6.58 4.96 1.91
C GLU A 11 -6.01 3.57 1.54
N GLY A 12 -4.87 3.54 0.83
CA GLY A 12 -4.15 2.30 0.51
C GLY A 12 -3.64 1.55 1.74
N ASP A 13 -3.40 2.27 2.85
CA ASP A 13 -3.02 1.69 4.13
C ASP A 13 -4.24 1.25 4.96
N ALA A 14 -5.33 2.01 4.95
CA ALA A 14 -6.49 1.74 5.80
C ALA A 14 -7.44 0.67 5.24
N ARG A 15 -7.71 0.69 3.94
CA ARG A 15 -8.67 -0.21 3.26
C ARG A 15 -8.37 -1.71 3.45
N PRO A 16 -7.14 -2.21 3.33
CA PRO A 16 -6.83 -3.61 3.63
C PRO A 16 -7.09 -4.00 5.08
N PHE A 17 -6.84 -3.10 6.03
CA PHE A 17 -7.15 -3.35 7.43
C PHE A 17 -8.64 -3.33 7.73
N ALA A 18 -9.42 -2.52 7.03
CA ALA A 18 -10.89 -2.60 7.10
C ALA A 18 -11.38 -3.98 6.67
N ALA A 19 -10.81 -4.54 5.58
CA ALA A 19 -11.10 -5.89 5.13
C ALA A 19 -10.69 -6.96 6.15
N LEU A 20 -9.51 -6.83 6.75
CA LEU A 20 -9.04 -7.75 7.80
C LEU A 20 -9.95 -7.69 9.05
N CYS A 21 -10.30 -6.48 9.51
CA CYS A 21 -11.22 -6.32 10.65
C CYS A 21 -12.59 -6.95 10.35
N ARG A 22 -13.14 -6.76 9.15
CA ARG A 22 -14.39 -7.40 8.75
C ARG A 22 -14.28 -8.92 8.81
N GLY A 23 -13.20 -9.50 8.24
CA GLY A 23 -12.97 -10.95 8.29
C GLY A 23 -12.77 -11.49 9.71
N LEU A 24 -12.15 -10.75 10.62
CA LEU A 24 -12.06 -11.09 12.04
C LEU A 24 -13.45 -11.12 12.69
N MET A 25 -14.29 -10.13 12.39
CA MET A 25 -15.67 -10.08 12.91
C MET A 25 -16.53 -11.22 12.35
N ASP A 26 -16.38 -11.55 11.07
CA ASP A 26 -17.06 -12.69 10.44
C ASP A 26 -16.64 -14.03 11.03
N ALA A 27 -15.41 -14.12 11.55
CA ALA A 27 -14.91 -15.28 12.29
C ALA A 27 -15.29 -15.29 13.79
N GLY A 28 -16.15 -14.35 14.24
CA GLY A 28 -16.63 -14.28 15.61
C GLY A 28 -15.69 -13.55 16.58
N HIS A 29 -14.76 -12.77 16.09
CA HIS A 29 -13.88 -11.95 16.92
C HIS A 29 -14.37 -10.50 17.02
N GLU A 30 -13.92 -9.79 18.05
CA GLU A 30 -14.08 -8.34 18.13
C GLU A 30 -12.87 -7.65 17.48
N ALA A 31 -13.13 -6.72 16.56
CA ALA A 31 -12.09 -5.95 15.92
C ALA A 31 -12.47 -4.46 15.85
N ARG A 32 -11.49 -3.58 16.05
CA ARG A 32 -11.67 -2.11 15.93
C ARG A 32 -10.49 -1.54 15.14
N LEU A 33 -10.79 -0.72 14.14
CA LEU A 33 -9.78 -0.03 13.35
C LEU A 33 -9.55 1.39 13.86
N LEU A 34 -8.31 1.73 14.12
CA LEU A 34 -7.83 3.07 14.45
C LEU A 34 -6.98 3.59 13.29
N ALA A 35 -7.42 4.69 12.66
CA ALA A 35 -6.75 5.32 11.53
C ALA A 35 -7.08 6.82 11.43
N ASP A 36 -6.49 7.51 10.45
CA ASP A 36 -6.88 8.88 10.12
C ASP A 36 -8.37 8.97 9.78
N ALA A 37 -9.04 10.02 10.25
CA ALA A 37 -10.49 10.22 10.07
C ALA A 37 -10.91 10.15 8.59
N ALA A 38 -10.06 10.69 7.68
CA ALA A 38 -10.34 10.74 6.25
C ALA A 38 -10.20 9.37 5.54
N THR A 39 -9.67 8.34 6.21
CA THR A 39 -9.45 7.00 5.64
C THR A 39 -10.33 5.92 6.29
N LEU A 40 -11.27 6.30 7.16
CA LEU A 40 -12.13 5.34 7.88
C LEU A 40 -13.42 4.97 7.15
N ASP A 41 -13.73 5.62 6.03
CA ASP A 41 -15.02 5.41 5.37
C ASP A 41 -15.18 3.99 4.84
N SER A 42 -14.12 3.40 4.29
CA SER A 42 -14.11 1.99 3.85
C SER A 42 -14.43 1.02 5.00
N ALA A 43 -13.95 1.30 6.21
CA ALA A 43 -14.25 0.49 7.39
C ALA A 43 -15.70 0.68 7.86
N ARG A 44 -16.20 1.92 7.85
CA ARG A 44 -17.60 2.24 8.23
C ARG A 44 -18.60 1.56 7.31
N VAL A 45 -18.36 1.57 6.00
CA VAL A 45 -19.19 0.87 5.00
C VAL A 45 -19.25 -0.64 5.28
N LEU A 46 -18.15 -1.23 5.79
CA LEU A 46 -18.09 -2.64 6.19
C LEU A 46 -18.67 -2.92 7.58
N GLY A 47 -19.19 -1.94 8.28
CA GLY A 47 -19.71 -2.08 9.64
C GLY A 47 -18.60 -2.35 10.68
N VAL A 48 -17.36 -2.02 10.39
CA VAL A 48 -16.23 -2.18 11.32
C VAL A 48 -16.24 -1.03 12.32
N PRO A 49 -16.19 -1.30 13.64
CA PRO A 49 -16.00 -0.27 14.65
C PRO A 49 -14.71 0.53 14.42
N THR A 50 -14.81 1.85 14.45
CA THR A 50 -13.66 2.74 14.15
C THR A 50 -13.40 3.71 15.29
N THR A 51 -12.15 4.20 15.36
CA THR A 51 -11.74 5.33 16.19
C THR A 51 -10.75 6.18 15.38
N ALA A 52 -10.98 7.47 15.31
CA ALA A 52 -10.09 8.37 14.61
C ALA A 52 -8.81 8.62 15.41
N LEU A 53 -7.66 8.49 14.76
CA LEU A 53 -6.39 9.00 15.24
C LEU A 53 -6.24 10.46 14.80
N ALA A 54 -5.68 11.30 15.68
CA ALA A 54 -5.48 12.72 15.42
C ALA A 54 -4.55 12.94 14.21
N GLY A 55 -4.81 13.96 13.41
CA GLY A 55 -4.03 14.34 12.25
C GLY A 55 -4.92 14.58 11.02
N ASP A 56 -4.28 14.94 9.93
CA ASP A 56 -4.90 15.11 8.61
C ASP A 56 -3.91 14.65 7.54
N ILE A 57 -3.99 13.37 7.19
CA ILE A 57 -3.09 12.79 6.18
C ILE A 57 -3.36 13.39 4.80
N ARG A 58 -4.61 13.68 4.48
CA ARG A 58 -5.01 14.23 3.18
C ARG A 58 -4.50 15.64 2.99
N GLY A 59 -4.70 16.52 3.98
CA GLY A 59 -4.17 17.88 3.95
C GLY A 59 -2.65 17.89 3.97
N THR A 60 -2.00 16.96 4.68
CA THR A 60 -0.53 16.90 4.76
C THR A 60 0.12 16.42 3.45
N LEU A 61 -0.54 15.54 2.70
CA LEU A 61 -0.06 15.06 1.39
C LEU A 61 -0.53 15.94 0.22
N GLY A 62 -1.39 16.92 0.46
CA GLY A 62 -1.87 17.86 -0.56
C GLY A 62 -0.75 18.64 -1.25
N SER A 63 -1.02 19.17 -2.46
CA SER A 63 -0.04 19.80 -3.35
C SER A 63 0.77 20.97 -2.74
N ASP A 64 0.23 21.62 -1.72
CA ASP A 64 0.81 22.81 -1.10
C ASP A 64 1.72 22.49 0.10
N HIS A 65 1.94 21.20 0.44
CA HIS A 65 2.66 20.81 1.64
C HIS A 65 4.04 20.19 1.36
N ALA A 66 4.94 20.32 2.36
CA ALA A 66 6.35 19.96 2.27
C ALA A 66 6.63 18.52 1.78
N ILE A 67 5.72 17.57 2.00
CA ILE A 67 5.90 16.17 1.58
C ILE A 67 5.76 16.03 0.06
N ALA A 68 4.74 16.66 -0.53
CA ALA A 68 4.55 16.68 -1.96
C ALA A 68 5.76 17.32 -2.67
N GLY A 69 6.26 18.44 -2.14
CA GLY A 69 7.46 19.10 -2.65
C GLY A 69 8.75 18.27 -2.53
N VAL A 70 8.88 17.46 -1.48
CA VAL A 70 10.03 16.56 -1.30
C VAL A 70 9.96 15.40 -2.31
N VAL A 71 8.79 14.80 -2.51
CA VAL A 71 8.59 13.72 -3.49
C VAL A 71 8.78 14.25 -4.91
N ALA A 72 8.22 15.42 -5.25
CA ALA A 72 8.31 16.04 -6.56
C ALA A 72 9.74 16.42 -6.95
N LYS A 73 10.50 17.00 -6.02
CA LYS A 73 11.91 17.42 -6.24
C LYS A 73 12.89 16.24 -6.25
N GLY A 74 12.39 15.01 -6.17
CA GLY A 74 13.26 13.83 -6.10
C GLY A 74 14.01 13.72 -4.79
N GLY A 75 13.42 14.23 -3.72
CA GLY A 75 13.97 14.13 -2.37
C GLY A 75 14.39 12.72 -2.03
N GLY A 76 15.53 12.54 -1.41
CA GLY A 76 16.08 11.26 -1.05
C GLY A 76 15.19 10.54 -0.02
N PHE A 77 15.44 9.26 0.21
CA PHE A 77 14.78 8.46 1.25
C PHE A 77 14.71 9.19 2.61
N ASN A 78 15.80 9.86 2.99
CA ASN A 78 15.86 10.61 4.25
C ASN A 78 14.87 11.78 4.34
N ASP A 79 14.60 12.46 3.23
CA ASP A 79 13.70 13.61 3.21
C ASP A 79 12.23 13.14 3.30
N THR A 80 11.88 12.09 2.57
CA THR A 80 10.57 11.46 2.66
C THR A 80 10.33 10.90 4.07
N ALA A 81 11.30 10.20 4.63
CA ALA A 81 11.21 9.65 5.99
C ALA A 81 11.05 10.76 7.05
N ARG A 82 11.76 11.90 6.91
CA ARG A 82 11.60 13.05 7.82
C ARG A 82 10.23 13.69 7.72
N ALA A 83 9.70 13.83 6.51
CA ALA A 83 8.39 14.42 6.29
C ALA A 83 7.28 13.56 6.89
N LEU A 84 7.31 12.25 6.68
CA LEU A 84 6.38 11.28 7.29
C LEU A 84 6.56 11.23 8.83
N ALA A 85 7.80 11.26 9.30
CA ALA A 85 8.10 11.29 10.73
C ALA A 85 7.53 12.55 11.40
N LYS A 86 7.44 13.68 10.69
CA LYS A 86 6.87 14.93 11.25
C LYS A 86 5.42 14.72 11.69
N ILE A 87 4.59 14.09 10.87
CA ILE A 87 3.18 13.80 11.19
C ILE A 87 3.11 12.92 12.45
N ALA A 88 3.81 11.79 12.42
CA ALA A 88 3.78 10.84 13.53
C ALA A 88 4.36 11.47 14.82
N ASN A 89 5.43 12.23 14.70
CA ASN A 89 6.06 12.90 15.84
C ASN A 89 5.18 13.98 16.47
N GLN A 90 4.39 14.69 15.68
CA GLN A 90 3.45 15.69 16.19
C GLN A 90 2.28 15.04 16.95
N ASN A 91 1.91 13.82 16.59
CA ASN A 91 0.72 13.14 17.13
C ASN A 91 1.07 11.96 18.06
N ALA A 92 2.34 11.67 18.31
CA ALA A 92 2.79 10.46 19.02
C ALA A 92 2.12 10.27 20.38
N GLU A 93 1.96 11.35 21.18
CA GLU A 93 1.30 11.32 22.48
C GLU A 93 -0.21 11.03 22.34
N SER A 94 -0.88 11.79 21.49
CA SER A 94 -2.33 11.62 21.26
C SER A 94 -2.65 10.22 20.75
N TRP A 95 -1.88 9.72 19.80
CA TRP A 95 -2.05 8.37 19.27
C TRP A 95 -1.82 7.30 20.34
N LEU A 96 -0.74 7.42 21.12
CA LEU A 96 -0.46 6.47 22.20
C LEU A 96 -1.63 6.42 23.21
N ARG A 97 -2.14 7.58 23.62
CA ARG A 97 -3.30 7.69 24.53
C ARG A 97 -4.54 7.03 23.93
N THR A 98 -4.89 7.39 22.70
CA THR A 98 -6.07 6.86 22.03
C THR A 98 -5.99 5.34 21.83
N ILE A 99 -4.81 4.80 21.49
CA ILE A 99 -4.62 3.36 21.30
C ILE A 99 -4.72 2.63 22.64
N ILE A 100 -4.14 3.17 23.73
CA ILE A 100 -4.26 2.59 25.06
C ILE A 100 -5.73 2.57 25.52
N GLU A 101 -6.45 3.68 25.36
CA GLU A 101 -7.86 3.78 25.76
C GLU A 101 -8.73 2.78 24.99
N ALA A 102 -8.57 2.71 23.67
CA ALA A 102 -9.32 1.77 22.83
C ALA A 102 -8.92 0.30 23.09
N GLY A 103 -7.67 0.07 23.49
CA GLY A 103 -7.08 -1.25 23.71
C GLY A 103 -7.34 -1.87 25.09
N ARG A 104 -8.04 -1.19 25.98
CA ARG A 104 -8.34 -1.78 27.32
C ARG A 104 -9.12 -3.08 27.19
N GLY A 105 -8.56 -4.15 27.75
CA GLY A 105 -9.15 -5.49 27.69
C GLY A 105 -9.09 -6.15 26.31
N CYS A 106 -8.20 -5.72 25.41
CA CYS A 106 -7.91 -6.46 24.19
C CYS A 106 -6.90 -7.59 24.44
N ASP A 107 -6.89 -8.58 23.54
CA ASP A 107 -5.96 -9.69 23.56
C ASP A 107 -4.65 -9.36 22.83
N ALA A 108 -4.70 -8.51 21.80
CA ALA A 108 -3.53 -8.05 21.06
C ALA A 108 -3.79 -6.74 20.31
N ILE A 109 -2.69 -6.06 19.96
CA ILE A 109 -2.70 -4.86 19.11
C ILE A 109 -1.93 -5.16 17.82
N LEU A 110 -2.62 -5.06 16.69
CA LEU A 110 -2.00 -5.05 15.36
C LEU A 110 -1.55 -3.63 15.04
N VAL A 111 -0.31 -3.49 14.60
CA VAL A 111 0.30 -2.18 14.35
C VAL A 111 0.84 -2.07 12.93
N ALA A 112 0.60 -0.93 12.29
CA ALA A 112 1.01 -0.68 10.91
C ALA A 112 1.31 0.80 10.64
N GLY A 113 1.97 1.06 9.53
CA GLY A 113 2.21 2.40 9.02
C GLY A 113 2.90 3.31 10.05
N LEU A 114 2.53 4.59 10.03
CA LEU A 114 3.14 5.59 10.91
C LEU A 114 2.76 5.41 12.39
N ALA A 115 1.69 4.69 12.71
CA ALA A 115 1.26 4.42 14.08
C ALA A 115 2.03 3.24 14.75
N ALA A 116 2.92 2.55 14.02
CA ALA A 116 3.54 1.31 14.50
C ALA A 116 4.31 1.47 15.81
N PHE A 117 5.17 2.49 15.94
CA PHE A 117 6.02 2.65 17.13
C PHE A 117 5.22 2.98 18.40
N VAL A 118 4.21 3.83 18.29
CA VAL A 118 3.32 4.12 19.42
C VAL A 118 2.36 2.96 19.69
N GLY A 119 1.95 2.22 18.67
CA GLY A 119 1.13 1.04 18.80
C GLY A 119 1.86 -0.09 19.57
N PHE A 120 3.15 -0.35 19.25
CA PHE A 120 3.96 -1.26 20.05
C PHE A 120 4.15 -0.76 21.48
N SER A 121 4.29 0.54 21.70
CA SER A 121 4.36 1.11 23.05
C SER A 121 3.04 0.92 23.81
N ALA A 122 1.89 1.02 23.15
CA ALA A 122 0.59 0.75 23.74
C ALA A 122 0.44 -0.74 24.13
N ALA A 123 0.91 -1.65 23.27
CA ALA A 123 0.91 -3.08 23.57
C ALA A 123 1.77 -3.41 24.82
N GLU A 124 2.96 -2.82 24.93
CA GLU A 124 3.80 -2.95 26.13
C GLU A 124 3.09 -2.39 27.38
N TYR A 125 2.45 -1.23 27.29
CA TYR A 125 1.73 -0.62 28.43
C TYR A 125 0.58 -1.49 28.92
N LEU A 126 -0.16 -2.09 27.98
CA LEU A 126 -1.31 -2.94 28.30
C LEU A 126 -0.92 -4.38 28.66
N GLY A 127 0.35 -4.76 28.48
CA GLY A 127 0.83 -6.12 28.72
C GLY A 127 0.29 -7.16 27.73
N VAL A 128 -0.04 -6.72 26.50
CA VAL A 128 -0.60 -7.58 25.46
C VAL A 128 0.38 -7.75 24.29
N LYS A 129 0.13 -8.71 23.39
CA LYS A 129 0.98 -8.92 22.22
C LYS A 129 0.85 -7.75 21.23
N GLY A 130 1.99 -7.18 20.83
CA GLY A 130 2.11 -6.30 19.67
C GLY A 130 2.44 -7.12 18.44
N ILE A 131 1.59 -7.07 17.41
CA ILE A 131 1.74 -7.81 16.17
C ILE A 131 1.92 -6.81 15.04
N GLY A 132 3.03 -6.87 14.32
CA GLY A 132 3.21 -6.07 13.12
C GLY A 132 2.33 -6.59 11.99
N ALA A 133 1.72 -5.68 11.25
CA ALA A 133 0.87 -6.04 10.12
C ALA A 133 1.04 -5.06 8.96
N GLY A 134 0.85 -5.48 7.72
CA GLY A 134 0.95 -4.56 6.60
C GLY A 134 1.01 -5.22 5.23
N MET A 135 1.09 -4.35 4.22
CA MET A 135 1.19 -4.71 2.81
C MET A 135 2.59 -4.53 2.24
N ILE A 136 3.57 -4.19 3.09
CA ILE A 136 4.98 -4.02 2.69
C ILE A 136 5.82 -5.01 3.49
N PRO A 137 6.58 -5.92 2.84
CA PRO A 137 7.33 -6.97 3.52
C PRO A 137 8.64 -6.43 4.10
N ILE A 138 8.58 -5.93 5.34
CA ILE A 138 9.71 -5.28 6.03
C ILE A 138 10.54 -6.23 6.90
N THR A 139 10.11 -7.47 7.09
CA THR A 139 10.90 -8.51 7.79
C THR A 139 12.24 -8.69 7.07
N PRO A 140 13.37 -8.59 7.78
CA PRO A 140 14.69 -8.71 7.16
C PRO A 140 14.90 -10.04 6.43
N THR A 141 15.54 -9.98 5.27
CA THR A 141 15.87 -11.16 4.45
C THR A 141 17.09 -10.88 3.55
N ALA A 142 17.82 -11.91 3.19
CA ALA A 142 18.85 -11.86 2.17
C ALA A 142 18.28 -11.98 0.73
N THR A 143 17.01 -12.35 0.58
CA THR A 143 16.37 -12.61 -0.73
C THR A 143 16.15 -11.33 -1.55
N PHE A 144 15.83 -10.21 -0.88
CA PHE A 144 15.62 -8.91 -1.51
C PHE A 144 16.02 -7.76 -0.57
N PRO A 145 16.35 -6.58 -1.10
CA PRO A 145 16.67 -5.42 -0.26
C PRO A 145 15.41 -4.88 0.41
N SER A 146 15.61 -4.04 1.43
CA SER A 146 14.49 -3.34 2.07
C SER A 146 13.58 -2.69 1.01
N PRO A 147 12.25 -2.91 1.09
CA PRO A 147 11.29 -2.37 0.12
C PRO A 147 11.30 -0.85 -0.03
N PHE A 148 11.85 -0.13 0.94
CA PHE A 148 11.98 1.33 0.91
C PHE A 148 13.21 1.83 0.14
N LEU A 149 14.04 0.94 -0.38
CA LEU A 149 15.17 1.29 -1.23
C LEU A 149 14.95 0.78 -2.66
N PRO A 150 15.27 1.57 -3.70
CA PRO A 150 15.22 1.08 -5.07
C PRO A 150 16.11 -0.16 -5.22
N PRO A 151 15.57 -1.32 -5.66
CA PRO A 151 16.33 -2.59 -5.68
C PRO A 151 17.64 -2.51 -6.45
N LYS A 152 17.69 -1.69 -7.52
CA LYS A 152 18.90 -1.50 -8.35
C LYS A 152 20.04 -0.78 -7.63
N TRP A 153 19.80 -0.14 -6.48
CA TRP A 153 20.81 0.58 -5.71
C TRP A 153 21.50 -0.31 -4.66
N VAL A 154 20.95 -1.49 -4.40
CA VAL A 154 21.44 -2.38 -3.37
C VAL A 154 22.01 -3.64 -4.02
N PRO A 155 23.35 -3.85 -4.01
CA PRO A 155 23.93 -5.11 -4.43
C PRO A 155 23.41 -6.27 -3.59
N ARG A 156 23.17 -7.42 -4.20
CA ARG A 156 22.50 -8.58 -3.55
C ARG A 156 23.13 -8.99 -2.21
N LEU A 157 24.46 -8.89 -2.11
CA LEU A 157 25.20 -9.20 -0.87
C LEU A 157 24.75 -8.34 0.32
N PHE A 158 24.23 -7.16 0.08
CA PHE A 158 23.79 -6.21 1.11
C PHE A 158 22.27 -6.22 1.35
N ASN A 159 21.53 -7.15 0.74
CA ASN A 159 20.08 -7.21 0.94
C ASN A 159 19.72 -7.22 2.43
N GLY A 160 20.23 -8.18 3.20
CA GLY A 160 19.95 -8.30 4.64
C GLY A 160 20.36 -7.04 5.43
N ALA A 161 21.55 -6.49 5.15
CA ALA A 161 22.04 -5.27 5.82
C ALA A 161 21.17 -4.05 5.51
N SER A 162 20.57 -3.97 4.33
CA SER A 162 19.70 -2.86 3.91
C SER A 162 18.47 -2.72 4.79
N HIS A 163 17.91 -3.81 5.28
CA HIS A 163 16.78 -3.79 6.22
C HIS A 163 17.19 -3.19 7.57
N GLY A 164 18.35 -3.61 8.10
CA GLY A 164 18.89 -3.03 9.34
C GLY A 164 19.15 -1.53 9.21
N PHE A 165 19.73 -1.11 8.09
CA PHE A 165 19.97 0.30 7.78
C PHE A 165 18.67 1.12 7.77
N VAL A 166 17.65 0.65 7.02
CA VAL A 166 16.35 1.34 6.94
C VAL A 166 15.66 1.39 8.30
N ASN A 167 15.66 0.28 9.05
CA ASN A 167 15.07 0.22 10.40
C ASN A 167 15.77 1.20 11.35
N ALA A 168 17.10 1.31 11.30
CA ALA A 168 17.85 2.27 12.10
C ALA A 168 17.53 3.74 11.72
N MET A 169 17.40 4.03 10.43
CA MET A 169 17.03 5.35 9.93
C MET A 169 15.63 5.74 10.36
N LEU A 170 14.65 4.84 10.22
CA LEU A 170 13.29 5.07 10.67
C LEU A 170 13.25 5.28 12.19
N TRP A 171 13.89 4.40 12.97
CA TRP A 171 13.94 4.55 14.41
C TRP A 171 14.55 5.87 14.85
N ARG A 172 15.64 6.29 14.21
CA ARG A 172 16.25 7.59 14.49
C ARG A 172 15.30 8.77 14.26
N ALA A 173 14.44 8.68 13.24
CA ALA A 173 13.47 9.72 12.92
C ALA A 173 12.28 9.79 13.90
N PHE A 174 11.90 8.68 14.51
CA PHE A 174 10.70 8.59 15.38
C PHE A 174 11.04 8.52 16.88
N ARG A 175 12.27 8.11 17.24
CA ARG A 175 12.66 7.72 18.60
C ARG A 175 12.35 8.75 19.67
N ASP A 176 12.71 9.99 19.43
CA ASP A 176 12.68 11.02 20.48
C ASP A 176 11.23 11.34 20.89
N LYS A 177 10.32 11.49 19.94
CA LYS A 177 8.91 11.75 20.20
C LYS A 177 8.16 10.49 20.69
N THR A 178 8.52 9.31 20.19
CA THR A 178 8.02 8.06 20.74
C THR A 178 8.43 7.91 22.20
N ASN A 179 9.68 8.18 22.56
CA ASN A 179 10.16 8.09 23.94
C ASN A 179 9.54 9.17 24.84
N ALA A 180 9.30 10.37 24.34
CA ALA A 180 8.58 11.41 25.08
C ALA A 180 7.13 10.96 25.39
N ALA A 181 6.43 10.41 24.40
CA ALA A 181 5.09 9.86 24.61
C ALA A 181 5.10 8.68 25.61
N ARG A 182 6.08 7.76 25.53
CA ARG A 182 6.26 6.65 26.46
C ARG A 182 6.45 7.13 27.92
N ALA A 183 7.23 8.19 28.12
CA ALA A 183 7.49 8.74 29.46
C ALA A 183 6.20 9.22 30.15
N MET A 184 5.22 9.73 29.41
CA MET A 184 3.92 10.15 29.97
C MET A 184 3.11 9.00 30.55
N PHE A 185 3.35 7.78 30.07
CA PHE A 185 2.75 6.54 30.56
C PHE A 185 3.71 5.74 31.48
N LYS A 186 4.80 6.38 31.97
CA LYS A 186 5.81 5.76 32.84
C LYS A 186 6.48 4.53 32.23
N LEU A 187 6.48 4.42 30.90
CA LEU A 187 7.23 3.38 30.19
C LEU A 187 8.71 3.78 30.07
N PRO A 188 9.66 2.87 30.24
CA PRO A 188 11.07 3.16 30.06
C PRO A 188 11.38 3.56 28.61
N PRO A 189 12.37 4.46 28.38
CA PRO A 189 12.77 4.81 27.04
C PRO A 189 13.37 3.63 26.28
N ARG A 190 13.07 3.51 24.99
CA ARG A 190 13.66 2.50 24.13
C ARG A 190 14.90 3.04 23.42
N LYS A 191 15.95 2.22 23.43
CA LYS A 191 17.20 2.50 22.70
C LYS A 191 17.15 1.99 21.25
N ALA A 192 16.48 0.87 21.03
CA ALA A 192 16.39 0.19 19.73
C ALA A 192 14.93 -0.03 19.29
N VAL A 193 14.71 -0.19 17.99
CA VAL A 193 13.43 -0.60 17.41
C VAL A 193 13.01 -1.98 17.92
N TRP A 194 11.70 -2.25 17.90
CA TRP A 194 11.17 -3.59 18.21
C TRP A 194 11.63 -4.59 17.14
N THR A 195 12.09 -5.74 17.59
CA THR A 195 12.51 -6.86 16.76
C THR A 195 11.91 -8.17 17.29
N GLY A 196 11.81 -9.19 16.46
CA GLY A 196 11.31 -10.50 16.88
C GLY A 196 9.81 -10.60 17.16
N HIS A 197 9.05 -9.51 16.98
CA HIS A 197 7.60 -9.54 17.05
C HIS A 197 7.00 -10.29 15.85
N PRO A 198 5.82 -10.92 16.02
CA PRO A 198 5.12 -11.55 14.91
C PRO A 198 4.75 -10.54 13.83
N MET A 199 4.77 -10.99 12.57
CA MET A 199 4.38 -10.20 11.41
C MET A 199 3.35 -10.93 10.56
N VAL A 200 2.27 -10.25 10.17
CA VAL A 200 1.27 -10.78 9.24
C VAL A 200 1.13 -9.81 8.05
N TYR A 201 1.37 -10.33 6.87
CA TYR A 201 1.37 -9.52 5.64
C TYR A 201 0.17 -9.85 4.76
N GLY A 202 -0.56 -8.82 4.34
CA GLY A 202 -1.59 -8.86 3.31
C GLY A 202 -0.99 -8.90 1.89
N VAL A 203 -0.02 -9.79 1.70
CA VAL A 203 0.78 -9.93 0.48
C VAL A 203 0.62 -11.33 -0.09
N SER A 204 0.40 -11.42 -1.38
CA SER A 204 0.24 -12.70 -2.09
C SER A 204 1.55 -13.48 -2.12
N PRO A 205 1.57 -14.75 -1.67
CA PRO A 205 2.72 -15.64 -1.80
C PRO A 205 3.02 -16.01 -3.28
N ASN A 206 2.04 -15.83 -4.18
CA ASN A 206 2.24 -16.04 -5.61
C ASN A 206 2.97 -14.86 -6.28
N LEU A 207 2.84 -13.64 -5.73
CA LEU A 207 3.58 -12.46 -6.21
C LEU A 207 4.93 -12.30 -5.50
N LEU A 208 4.99 -12.63 -4.22
CA LEU A 208 6.19 -12.63 -3.40
C LEU A 208 6.33 -14.00 -2.71
N PRO A 209 7.11 -14.93 -3.27
CA PRO A 209 7.40 -16.18 -2.59
C PRO A 209 8.00 -15.95 -1.21
N MET A 210 7.58 -16.75 -0.22
CA MET A 210 8.07 -16.69 1.16
C MET A 210 9.59 -16.85 1.17
N PRO A 211 10.37 -15.88 1.69
CA PRO A 211 11.79 -16.04 1.87
C PRO A 211 12.12 -17.19 2.85
N ALA A 212 13.07 -18.05 2.47
CA ALA A 212 13.45 -19.21 3.28
C ALA A 212 14.14 -18.84 4.62
N ASP A 213 14.68 -17.64 4.69
CA ASP A 213 15.37 -17.10 5.88
C ASP A 213 14.45 -16.26 6.79
N TRP A 214 13.15 -16.18 6.50
CA TRP A 214 12.22 -15.52 7.41
C TRP A 214 11.96 -16.37 8.67
N PRO A 215 11.78 -15.70 9.81
CA PRO A 215 11.40 -16.39 11.04
C PRO A 215 9.99 -17.00 10.95
N ALA A 216 9.75 -18.07 11.70
CA ALA A 216 8.47 -18.79 11.68
C ALA A 216 7.24 -17.93 12.09
N ASN A 217 7.46 -16.79 12.75
CA ASN A 217 6.42 -15.84 13.13
C ASN A 217 6.14 -14.73 12.10
N ALA A 218 6.70 -14.82 10.90
CA ALA A 218 6.38 -13.94 9.78
C ALA A 218 5.53 -14.69 8.75
N HIS A 219 4.32 -14.18 8.45
CA HIS A 219 3.32 -14.86 7.64
C HIS A 219 2.92 -14.03 6.42
N LEU A 220 2.95 -14.63 5.22
CA LEU A 220 2.28 -14.12 4.03
C LEU A 220 0.90 -14.78 3.95
N SER A 221 -0.16 -14.01 4.02
CA SER A 221 -1.52 -14.56 4.03
C SER A 221 -2.25 -14.48 2.70
N GLY A 222 -1.77 -13.68 1.78
CA GLY A 222 -2.51 -13.29 0.57
C GLY A 222 -3.09 -11.87 0.71
N GLN A 223 -3.60 -11.32 -0.38
CA GLN A 223 -4.16 -9.97 -0.40
C GLN A 223 -5.40 -9.86 0.50
N TRP A 224 -5.48 -8.82 1.33
CA TRP A 224 -6.64 -8.54 2.18
C TRP A 224 -7.68 -7.74 1.42
N LEU A 225 -8.74 -8.42 1.03
CA LEU A 225 -9.86 -7.87 0.28
C LEU A 225 -11.17 -8.35 0.91
N VAL A 226 -12.17 -7.48 0.94
CA VAL A 226 -13.57 -7.88 1.02
C VAL A 226 -14.12 -7.92 -0.40
N ARG A 227 -14.92 -8.89 -0.72
CA ARG A 227 -15.67 -8.87 -1.99
C ARG A 227 -16.52 -7.62 -2.01
N SER A 228 -16.34 -6.81 -3.02
CA SER A 228 -17.18 -5.63 -3.20
C SER A 228 -18.64 -6.07 -3.33
N PRO A 229 -19.58 -5.36 -2.70
CA PRO A 229 -21.01 -5.55 -3.02
C PRO A 229 -21.20 -5.32 -4.53
N VAL A 230 -22.34 -5.77 -5.06
CA VAL A 230 -22.68 -5.57 -6.48
C VAL A 230 -22.55 -4.08 -6.80
N TRP A 231 -21.49 -3.75 -7.56
CA TRP A 231 -21.22 -2.36 -7.97
C TRP A 231 -21.75 -2.15 -9.38
N MET A 232 -22.50 -1.07 -9.59
CA MET A 232 -23.05 -0.71 -10.90
C MET A 232 -22.23 0.43 -11.51
N PRO A 233 -21.71 0.25 -12.74
CA PRO A 233 -20.94 1.30 -13.39
C PRO A 233 -21.85 2.49 -13.78
N PRO A 234 -21.34 3.72 -13.70
CA PRO A 234 -22.01 4.86 -14.33
C PRO A 234 -22.24 4.62 -15.82
N PRO A 235 -23.35 5.11 -16.40
CA PRO A 235 -23.69 4.88 -17.82
C PRO A 235 -22.56 5.24 -18.79
N ALA A 236 -21.83 6.33 -18.52
CA ALA A 236 -20.69 6.75 -19.35
C ALA A 236 -19.60 5.68 -19.40
N LEU A 237 -19.25 5.07 -18.26
CA LEU A 237 -18.25 4.01 -18.20
C LEU A 237 -18.76 2.72 -18.87
N ALA A 238 -20.00 2.35 -18.63
CA ALA A 238 -20.61 1.17 -19.25
C ALA A 238 -20.62 1.30 -20.79
N ASN A 239 -21.07 2.43 -21.29
CA ASN A 239 -21.10 2.73 -22.73
C ASN A 239 -19.70 2.76 -23.33
N PHE A 240 -18.74 3.39 -22.64
CA PHE A 240 -17.35 3.41 -23.08
C PHE A 240 -16.78 1.98 -23.17
N LEU A 241 -16.98 1.13 -22.19
CA LEU A 241 -16.50 -0.25 -22.25
C LEU A 241 -17.14 -1.07 -23.36
N ALA A 242 -18.43 -0.88 -23.63
CA ALA A 242 -19.17 -1.58 -24.66
C ALA A 242 -18.81 -1.13 -26.11
N ALA A 243 -18.27 0.08 -26.28
CA ALA A 243 -18.06 0.71 -27.57
C ALA A 243 -16.82 0.21 -28.36
N GLY A 244 -16.02 -0.73 -27.82
CA GLY A 244 -14.86 -1.25 -28.55
C GLY A 244 -13.94 -2.12 -27.69
N GLU A 245 -12.68 -2.23 -28.12
CA GLU A 245 -11.67 -3.06 -27.46
C GLU A 245 -11.40 -2.62 -26.00
N ALA A 246 -10.87 -3.56 -25.20
CA ALA A 246 -10.52 -3.32 -23.80
C ALA A 246 -9.56 -2.12 -23.68
N PRO A 247 -9.90 -1.08 -22.91
CA PRO A 247 -9.09 0.13 -22.78
C PRO A 247 -7.85 -0.10 -21.90
N ILE A 248 -6.89 0.82 -21.99
CA ILE A 248 -5.80 0.95 -21.04
C ILE A 248 -6.29 1.74 -19.84
N TYR A 249 -6.05 1.24 -18.61
CA TYR A 249 -6.28 2.03 -17.41
C TYR A 249 -5.03 2.83 -17.06
N ILE A 250 -5.20 4.09 -16.70
CA ILE A 250 -4.15 4.97 -16.16
C ILE A 250 -4.62 5.55 -14.84
N GLY A 251 -3.85 5.35 -13.75
CA GLY A 251 -4.17 5.96 -12.47
C GLY A 251 -2.99 5.94 -11.51
N PHE A 252 -2.73 7.08 -10.88
CA PHE A 252 -1.62 7.25 -9.94
C PHE A 252 -2.07 7.38 -8.48
N GLY A 253 -3.36 7.12 -8.20
CA GLY A 253 -3.92 7.08 -6.86
C GLY A 253 -3.82 8.41 -6.13
N SER A 254 -3.30 8.38 -4.90
CA SER A 254 -3.09 9.57 -4.05
C SER A 254 -1.76 10.29 -4.29
N MET A 255 -1.06 9.98 -5.39
CA MET A 255 0.21 10.63 -5.70
C MET A 255 0.01 12.08 -6.10
N THR A 256 0.74 12.97 -5.45
CA THR A 256 0.79 14.42 -5.72
C THR A 256 2.23 14.88 -5.85
N GLY A 257 2.45 16.08 -6.40
CA GLY A 257 3.76 16.72 -6.35
C GLY A 257 4.78 16.27 -7.40
N PHE A 258 4.37 15.58 -8.46
CA PHE A 258 5.21 15.38 -9.66
C PHE A 258 4.75 16.31 -10.79
N ASP A 259 5.58 16.44 -11.84
CA ASP A 259 5.23 17.25 -13.02
C ASP A 259 4.09 16.57 -13.80
N ASN A 260 2.86 16.85 -13.37
CA ASN A 260 1.66 16.25 -13.90
C ASN A 260 1.50 16.55 -15.41
N THR A 261 1.91 17.75 -15.84
CA THR A 261 1.75 18.18 -17.23
C THR A 261 2.64 17.35 -18.15
N ARG A 262 3.93 17.26 -17.87
CA ARG A 262 4.87 16.47 -18.68
C ARG A 262 4.51 14.98 -18.69
N LEU A 263 4.07 14.43 -17.55
CA LEU A 263 3.68 13.03 -17.49
C LEU A 263 2.42 12.79 -18.31
N LEU A 264 1.44 13.69 -18.20
CA LEU A 264 0.19 13.61 -18.97
C LEU A 264 0.47 13.74 -20.46
N ASP A 265 1.28 14.71 -20.90
CA ASP A 265 1.64 14.89 -22.30
C ASP A 265 2.29 13.64 -22.89
N ALA A 266 3.27 13.05 -22.18
CA ALA A 266 3.93 11.83 -22.60
C ALA A 266 2.96 10.62 -22.66
N LEU A 267 1.99 10.55 -21.75
CA LEU A 267 0.96 9.51 -21.76
C LEU A 267 -0.04 9.72 -22.90
N ILE A 268 -0.50 10.94 -23.14
CA ILE A 268 -1.40 11.26 -24.25
C ILE A 268 -0.75 10.88 -25.58
N GLU A 269 0.49 11.27 -25.79
CA GLU A 269 1.26 10.93 -26.99
C GLU A 269 1.43 9.40 -27.14
N ALA A 270 1.80 8.71 -26.06
CA ALA A 270 1.96 7.25 -26.08
C ALA A 270 0.65 6.48 -26.30
N MET A 271 -0.49 7.07 -25.93
CA MET A 271 -1.82 6.46 -26.06
C MET A 271 -2.55 6.90 -27.34
N ALA A 272 -1.89 7.56 -28.28
CA ALA A 272 -2.52 7.97 -29.53
C ALA A 272 -3.25 6.80 -30.21
N GLY A 273 -4.55 6.99 -30.51
CA GLY A 273 -5.41 5.99 -31.14
C GLY A 273 -5.86 4.83 -30.23
N ARG A 274 -5.49 4.80 -28.95
CA ARG A 274 -5.89 3.75 -27.98
C ARG A 274 -6.94 4.31 -27.04
N ARG A 275 -7.88 3.47 -26.63
CA ARG A 275 -8.92 3.84 -25.66
C ARG A 275 -8.36 3.80 -24.25
N VAL A 276 -8.61 4.84 -23.46
CA VAL A 276 -8.04 5.02 -22.14
C VAL A 276 -9.11 5.32 -21.09
N LEU A 277 -9.05 4.63 -19.96
CA LEU A 277 -9.74 5.00 -18.74
C LEU A 277 -8.74 5.71 -17.82
N PHE A 278 -9.01 6.97 -17.52
CA PHE A 278 -8.11 7.80 -16.73
C PHE A 278 -8.72 8.10 -15.36
N TYR A 279 -8.01 7.71 -14.29
CA TYR A 279 -8.38 8.06 -12.93
C TYR A 279 -7.50 9.22 -12.44
N PRO A 280 -8.03 10.45 -12.37
CA PRO A 280 -7.25 11.62 -11.97
C PRO A 280 -6.76 11.53 -10.51
N GLY A 281 -7.50 10.87 -9.63
CA GLY A 281 -7.11 10.73 -8.22
C GLY A 281 -6.88 12.10 -7.57
N TRP A 282 -5.73 12.26 -6.92
CA TRP A 282 -5.30 13.53 -6.30
C TRP A 282 -4.34 14.34 -7.18
N SER A 283 -4.17 13.96 -8.45
CA SER A 283 -3.21 14.60 -9.36
C SER A 283 -3.54 16.06 -9.70
N GLY A 284 -4.79 16.49 -9.53
CA GLY A 284 -5.23 17.84 -9.91
C GLY A 284 -5.39 18.06 -11.42
N ILE A 285 -5.30 17.00 -12.23
CA ILE A 285 -5.52 17.07 -13.69
C ILE A 285 -6.98 17.35 -13.97
N ASP A 286 -7.26 18.39 -14.76
CA ASP A 286 -8.62 18.70 -15.23
C ASP A 286 -9.05 17.67 -16.28
N PRO A 287 -10.13 16.91 -16.04
CA PRO A 287 -10.68 15.97 -17.02
C PRO A 287 -11.00 16.58 -18.39
N LYS A 288 -11.30 17.88 -18.44
CA LYS A 288 -11.59 18.59 -19.69
C LYS A 288 -10.38 18.79 -20.60
N ALA A 289 -9.17 18.63 -20.06
CA ALA A 289 -7.93 18.71 -20.84
C ALA A 289 -7.56 17.37 -21.52
N LEU A 290 -8.35 16.32 -21.32
CA LEU A 290 -8.10 15.01 -21.89
C LEU A 290 -8.64 14.91 -23.33
N PRO A 291 -7.94 14.21 -24.24
CA PRO A 291 -8.43 13.99 -25.61
C PRO A 291 -9.60 13.00 -25.66
N ASP A 292 -10.35 12.98 -26.78
CA ASP A 292 -11.59 12.21 -26.95
C ASP A 292 -11.46 10.68 -26.73
N ASN A 293 -10.27 10.12 -26.91
CA ASN A 293 -10.01 8.70 -26.67
C ASN A 293 -9.82 8.37 -25.18
N PHE A 294 -9.86 9.36 -24.28
CA PHE A 294 -9.80 9.22 -22.84
C PHE A 294 -11.18 9.41 -22.21
N LEU A 295 -11.54 8.51 -21.30
CA LEU A 295 -12.67 8.71 -20.39
C LEU A 295 -12.13 8.90 -18.97
N ALA A 296 -12.34 10.08 -18.39
CA ALA A 296 -12.09 10.28 -16.95
C ALA A 296 -13.12 9.51 -16.13
N ILE A 297 -12.64 8.76 -15.14
CA ILE A 297 -13.48 7.96 -14.24
C ILE A 297 -13.29 8.38 -12.78
N GLY A 298 -14.34 8.18 -11.98
CA GLY A 298 -14.28 8.32 -10.53
C GLY A 298 -13.68 7.09 -9.83
N ASP A 299 -13.79 7.07 -8.50
CA ASP A 299 -13.37 5.89 -7.71
C ASP A 299 -14.18 4.66 -8.15
N THR A 300 -13.48 3.69 -8.68
CA THR A 300 -14.05 2.49 -9.31
C THR A 300 -13.37 1.27 -8.71
N PRO A 301 -14.13 0.26 -8.22
CA PRO A 301 -13.54 -0.95 -7.65
C PRO A 301 -12.61 -1.66 -8.65
N HIS A 302 -11.35 -1.87 -8.26
CA HIS A 302 -10.34 -2.48 -9.11
C HIS A 302 -10.68 -3.92 -9.49
N ASP A 303 -11.32 -4.66 -8.61
CA ASP A 303 -11.77 -6.04 -8.86
C ASP A 303 -12.86 -6.11 -9.95
N TRP A 304 -13.65 -5.05 -10.10
CA TRP A 304 -14.60 -4.91 -11.18
C TRP A 304 -13.95 -4.35 -12.45
N LEU A 305 -13.10 -3.33 -12.33
CA LEU A 305 -12.58 -2.56 -13.47
C LEU A 305 -11.44 -3.28 -14.20
N PHE A 306 -10.42 -3.73 -13.47
CA PHE A 306 -9.19 -4.22 -14.09
C PHE A 306 -9.39 -5.43 -15.01
N PRO A 307 -10.26 -6.43 -14.70
CA PRO A 307 -10.54 -7.53 -15.64
C PRO A 307 -11.10 -7.08 -17.00
N ARG A 308 -11.52 -5.81 -17.13
CA ARG A 308 -12.08 -5.19 -18.34
C ARG A 308 -11.09 -4.30 -19.08
N THR A 309 -9.82 -4.31 -18.66
CA THR A 309 -8.75 -3.50 -19.26
C THR A 309 -7.69 -4.38 -19.92
N ALA A 310 -7.00 -3.84 -20.92
CA ALA A 310 -5.91 -4.53 -21.62
C ALA A 310 -4.57 -4.45 -20.88
N ALA A 311 -4.35 -3.35 -20.17
CA ALA A 311 -3.18 -3.13 -19.31
C ALA A 311 -3.50 -2.05 -18.25
N VAL A 312 -2.73 -2.02 -17.16
CA VAL A 312 -2.88 -1.07 -16.06
C VAL A 312 -1.58 -0.27 -15.91
N ILE A 313 -1.63 1.05 -16.17
CA ILE A 313 -0.52 1.97 -15.90
C ILE A 313 -0.74 2.59 -14.53
N HIS A 314 0.22 2.39 -13.61
CA HIS A 314 0.07 2.85 -12.23
C HIS A 314 1.42 3.15 -11.55
N HIS A 315 1.36 3.82 -10.39
CA HIS A 315 2.54 4.23 -9.64
C HIS A 315 3.29 3.08 -8.93
N GLY A 316 2.70 1.91 -8.78
CA GLY A 316 3.35 0.78 -8.11
C GLY A 316 3.06 0.65 -6.61
N GLY A 317 2.03 1.30 -6.08
CA GLY A 317 1.58 1.03 -4.71
C GLY A 317 1.14 -0.42 -4.53
N SER A 318 1.36 -1.00 -3.34
CA SER A 318 1.08 -2.40 -3.04
C SER A 318 -0.34 -2.83 -3.44
N GLY A 319 -1.36 -2.06 -3.04
CA GLY A 319 -2.76 -2.38 -3.33
C GLY A 319 -3.07 -2.48 -4.82
N THR A 320 -2.66 -1.47 -5.61
CA THR A 320 -2.89 -1.45 -7.07
C THR A 320 -2.10 -2.55 -7.77
N SER A 321 -0.85 -2.78 -7.36
CA SER A 321 0.01 -3.85 -7.89
C SER A 321 -0.62 -5.24 -7.70
N HIS A 322 -1.12 -5.52 -6.50
CA HIS A 322 -1.82 -6.78 -6.20
C HIS A 322 -3.16 -6.87 -6.96
N SER A 323 -3.91 -5.78 -7.05
CA SER A 323 -5.20 -5.77 -7.75
C SER A 323 -5.06 -6.03 -9.24
N ALA A 324 -4.05 -5.43 -9.91
CA ALA A 324 -3.77 -5.68 -11.32
C ALA A 324 -3.29 -7.12 -11.56
N ALA A 325 -2.35 -7.61 -10.73
CA ALA A 325 -1.87 -8.98 -10.82
C ALA A 325 -3.00 -10.00 -10.58
N ARG A 326 -3.85 -9.80 -9.56
CA ARG A 326 -5.01 -10.65 -9.26
C ARG A 326 -6.07 -10.62 -10.36
N ALA A 327 -6.24 -9.48 -11.04
CA ALA A 327 -7.12 -9.36 -12.19
C ALA A 327 -6.62 -10.15 -13.41
N GLY A 328 -5.37 -10.55 -13.42
CA GLY A 328 -4.73 -11.23 -14.54
C GLY A 328 -4.37 -10.27 -15.67
N VAL A 329 -4.13 -9.00 -15.35
CA VAL A 329 -3.86 -7.93 -16.32
C VAL A 329 -2.43 -7.43 -16.16
N PRO A 330 -1.65 -7.29 -17.25
CA PRO A 330 -0.30 -6.77 -17.18
C PRO A 330 -0.25 -5.34 -16.66
N SER A 331 0.80 -5.03 -15.90
CA SER A 331 1.06 -3.71 -15.36
C SER A 331 2.18 -2.98 -16.10
N ILE A 332 2.06 -1.65 -16.21
CA ILE A 332 3.17 -0.76 -16.55
C ILE A 332 3.37 0.14 -15.33
N VAL A 333 4.49 -0.04 -14.65
CA VAL A 333 4.71 0.64 -13.39
C VAL A 333 5.59 1.86 -13.57
N THR A 334 5.13 2.98 -13.02
CA THR A 334 5.81 4.28 -13.03
C THR A 334 6.06 4.70 -11.58
N PRO A 335 7.13 4.19 -10.93
CA PRO A 335 7.38 4.43 -9.54
C PRO A 335 7.99 5.82 -9.28
N PHE A 336 7.56 6.48 -8.22
CA PHE A 336 8.05 7.79 -7.79
C PHE A 336 8.81 7.72 -6.46
N ALA A 337 8.33 6.93 -5.49
CA ALA A 337 8.87 6.89 -4.14
C ALA A 337 8.57 5.58 -3.39
N GLY A 338 9.24 5.39 -2.25
CA GLY A 338 8.92 4.33 -1.27
C GLY A 338 9.01 2.92 -1.83
N ASP A 339 8.04 2.11 -1.48
CA ASP A 339 7.90 0.70 -1.86
C ASP A 339 7.49 0.47 -3.32
N GLN A 340 7.18 1.54 -4.06
CA GLN A 340 6.72 1.45 -5.45
C GLN A 340 7.78 0.80 -6.36
N PHE A 341 9.07 1.08 -6.12
CA PHE A 341 10.18 0.45 -6.85
C PHE A 341 10.29 -1.05 -6.54
N PHE A 342 10.00 -1.44 -5.31
CA PHE A 342 9.99 -2.84 -4.92
C PHE A 342 8.86 -3.60 -5.64
N TRP A 343 7.64 -3.07 -5.66
CA TRP A 343 6.52 -3.72 -6.33
C TRP A 343 6.69 -3.76 -7.84
N ALA A 344 7.25 -2.70 -8.44
CA ALA A 344 7.61 -2.71 -9.86
C ALA A 344 8.56 -3.88 -10.18
N GLU A 345 9.58 -4.10 -9.35
CA GLU A 345 10.52 -5.21 -9.54
C GLU A 345 9.85 -6.58 -9.30
N ARG A 346 8.93 -6.70 -8.30
CA ARG A 346 8.19 -7.95 -8.07
C ARG A 346 7.31 -8.32 -9.27
N LEU A 347 6.56 -7.38 -9.82
CA LEU A 347 5.74 -7.60 -11.01
C LEU A 347 6.60 -7.97 -12.24
N ARG A 348 7.75 -7.32 -12.40
CA ARG A 348 8.70 -7.63 -13.47
C ARG A 348 9.27 -9.06 -13.33
N LEU A 349 9.67 -9.45 -12.13
CA LEU A 349 10.19 -10.80 -11.84
C LEU A 349 9.13 -11.87 -12.02
N ALA A 350 7.87 -11.57 -11.71
CA ALA A 350 6.72 -12.43 -12.00
C ALA A 350 6.42 -12.53 -13.51
N GLY A 351 7.02 -11.66 -14.34
CA GLY A 351 6.81 -11.63 -15.80
C GLY A 351 5.47 -11.05 -16.22
N VAL A 352 4.87 -10.20 -15.38
CA VAL A 352 3.57 -9.55 -15.60
C VAL A 352 3.68 -8.03 -15.75
N ALA A 353 4.90 -7.51 -15.80
CA ALA A 353 5.21 -6.12 -16.11
C ALA A 353 6.54 -6.03 -16.86
N PRO A 354 6.72 -5.07 -17.78
CA PRO A 354 8.04 -4.72 -18.31
C PRO A 354 8.89 -4.02 -17.24
N ALA A 355 10.08 -3.56 -17.61
CA ALA A 355 10.87 -2.67 -16.77
C ALA A 355 10.06 -1.40 -16.44
N ALA A 356 10.22 -0.89 -15.22
CA ALA A 356 9.53 0.32 -14.78
C ALA A 356 9.88 1.53 -15.66
N VAL A 357 8.88 2.35 -15.97
CA VAL A 357 9.06 3.62 -16.70
C VAL A 357 9.38 4.73 -15.71
N ASP A 358 10.37 5.56 -16.01
CA ASP A 358 10.77 6.67 -15.13
C ASP A 358 9.74 7.82 -15.20
N GLY A 359 8.90 7.94 -14.17
CA GLY A 359 7.88 9.00 -14.07
C GLY A 359 8.44 10.40 -13.81
N ARG A 360 9.71 10.54 -13.43
CA ARG A 360 10.38 11.84 -13.23
C ARG A 360 10.93 12.42 -14.53
N ARG A 361 11.18 11.56 -15.52
CA ARG A 361 11.62 11.90 -16.86
C ARG A 361 10.77 11.14 -17.87
N PRO A 362 9.45 11.43 -17.91
CA PRO A 362 8.55 10.68 -18.75
C PRO A 362 8.87 10.93 -20.23
N LYS A 363 8.83 9.84 -21.02
CA LYS A 363 9.00 9.86 -22.46
C LYS A 363 7.92 9.01 -23.10
N ALA A 364 7.27 9.52 -24.12
CA ALA A 364 6.19 8.82 -24.82
C ALA A 364 6.65 7.46 -25.38
N GLU A 365 7.86 7.43 -25.98
CA GLU A 365 8.42 6.20 -26.55
C GLU A 365 8.64 5.11 -25.50
N ALA A 366 9.00 5.49 -24.25
CA ALA A 366 9.17 4.54 -23.14
C ALA A 366 7.83 3.91 -22.74
N PHE A 367 6.75 4.70 -22.69
CA PHE A 367 5.41 4.19 -22.44
C PHE A 367 4.88 3.34 -23.58
N SER A 368 5.07 3.75 -24.85
CA SER A 368 4.68 2.99 -26.02
C SER A 368 5.38 1.62 -26.06
N SER A 369 6.69 1.59 -25.87
CA SER A 369 7.47 0.36 -25.84
C SER A 369 7.06 -0.55 -24.67
N ALA A 370 6.80 0.02 -23.47
CA ALA A 370 6.30 -0.74 -22.34
C ALA A 370 4.90 -1.31 -22.60
N LEU A 371 4.04 -0.57 -23.31
CA LEU A 371 2.70 -1.01 -23.65
C LEU A 371 2.71 -2.15 -24.67
N ASP A 372 3.57 -2.09 -25.68
CA ASP A 372 3.74 -3.17 -26.66
C ASP A 372 4.20 -4.47 -25.97
N LEU A 373 5.13 -4.39 -25.01
CA LEU A 373 5.54 -5.52 -24.21
C LEU A 373 4.40 -6.04 -23.31
N ALA A 374 3.67 -5.16 -22.62
CA ALA A 374 2.58 -5.52 -21.73
C ALA A 374 1.42 -6.19 -22.46
N THR A 375 1.09 -5.71 -23.66
CA THR A 375 0.00 -6.26 -24.48
C THR A 375 0.40 -7.48 -25.32
N ALA A 376 1.69 -7.85 -25.33
CA ALA A 376 2.16 -9.07 -26.03
C ALA A 376 1.53 -10.33 -25.39
N ALA A 377 1.21 -11.33 -26.22
CA ALA A 377 0.55 -12.56 -25.79
C ALA A 377 1.30 -13.27 -24.64
N ARG A 378 2.63 -13.28 -24.67
CA ARG A 378 3.44 -13.90 -23.61
C ARG A 378 3.19 -13.29 -22.24
N MET A 379 3.17 -11.94 -22.14
CA MET A 379 2.97 -11.26 -20.86
C MET A 379 1.53 -11.37 -20.38
N ARG A 380 0.55 -11.25 -21.29
CA ARG A 380 -0.88 -11.47 -20.98
C ARG A 380 -1.14 -12.86 -20.42
N ASN A 381 -0.59 -13.91 -21.06
CA ASN A 381 -0.75 -15.29 -20.57
C ASN A 381 -0.13 -15.48 -19.18
N ARG A 382 1.07 -14.89 -18.94
CA ARG A 382 1.70 -14.90 -17.61
C ARG A 382 0.82 -14.19 -16.56
N ALA A 383 0.25 -13.04 -16.92
CA ALA A 383 -0.64 -12.30 -16.02
C ALA A 383 -1.91 -13.10 -15.70
N GLN A 384 -2.51 -13.76 -16.67
CA GLN A 384 -3.67 -14.62 -16.46
C GLN A 384 -3.37 -15.76 -15.50
N VAL A 385 -2.27 -16.51 -15.70
CA VAL A 385 -1.86 -17.61 -14.82
C VAL A 385 -1.61 -17.11 -13.38
N LEU A 386 -0.89 -16.01 -13.23
CA LEU A 386 -0.67 -15.40 -11.90
C LEU A 386 -1.99 -14.97 -11.28
N GLY A 387 -2.86 -14.33 -12.06
CA GLY A 387 -4.16 -13.86 -11.59
C GLY A 387 -5.06 -15.01 -11.11
N GLU A 388 -5.07 -16.15 -11.80
CA GLU A 388 -5.79 -17.35 -11.37
C GLU A 388 -5.28 -17.86 -10.02
N ALA A 389 -3.95 -17.99 -9.87
CA ALA A 389 -3.33 -18.42 -8.63
C ALA A 389 -3.68 -17.45 -7.47
N MET A 390 -3.60 -16.13 -7.71
CA MET A 390 -3.94 -15.13 -6.70
C MET A 390 -5.43 -15.09 -6.35
N ARG A 391 -6.33 -15.36 -7.30
CA ARG A 391 -7.79 -15.46 -7.02
C ARG A 391 -8.16 -16.67 -6.18
N ALA A 392 -7.38 -17.73 -6.23
CA ALA A 392 -7.55 -18.91 -5.38
C ALA A 392 -7.12 -18.68 -3.92
N GLU A 393 -6.41 -17.59 -3.62
CA GLU A 393 -5.99 -17.24 -2.26
C GLU A 393 -7.18 -16.78 -1.40
N SER A 394 -7.17 -17.18 -0.13
CA SER A 394 -8.10 -16.72 0.91
C SER A 394 -7.38 -15.80 1.91
N GLY A 395 -6.84 -14.66 1.40
CA GLY A 395 -5.91 -13.81 2.15
C GLY A 395 -6.39 -13.38 3.55
N VAL A 396 -7.63 -12.93 3.66
CA VAL A 396 -8.23 -12.55 4.95
C VAL A 396 -8.39 -13.75 5.88
N ALA A 397 -8.92 -14.87 5.40
CA ALA A 397 -9.11 -16.06 6.22
C ALA A 397 -7.77 -16.63 6.71
N ASN A 398 -6.76 -16.66 5.83
CA ASN A 398 -5.40 -17.07 6.22
C ASN A 398 -4.80 -16.15 7.28
N ALA A 399 -5.04 -14.83 7.18
CA ALA A 399 -4.60 -13.88 8.20
C ALA A 399 -5.30 -14.10 9.54
N VAL A 400 -6.60 -14.36 9.55
CA VAL A 400 -7.36 -14.69 10.76
C VAL A 400 -6.75 -15.91 11.46
N VAL A 401 -6.53 -17.00 10.73
CA VAL A 401 -5.92 -18.23 11.28
C VAL A 401 -4.51 -17.96 11.82
N ALA A 402 -3.70 -17.15 11.13
CA ALA A 402 -2.38 -16.78 11.62
C ALA A 402 -2.47 -15.98 12.93
N LEU A 403 -3.39 -15.02 13.02
CA LEU A 403 -3.60 -14.20 14.20
C LEU A 403 -4.10 -15.01 15.40
N GLU A 404 -5.03 -15.96 15.17
CA GLU A 404 -5.49 -16.88 16.22
C GLU A 404 -4.33 -17.68 16.84
N ARG A 405 -3.45 -18.24 16.00
CA ARG A 405 -2.26 -18.96 16.44
C ARG A 405 -1.28 -18.07 17.21
N ILE A 406 -1.04 -16.85 16.70
CA ILE A 406 -0.13 -15.90 17.34
C ILE A 406 -0.67 -15.49 18.71
N VAL A 407 -1.96 -15.23 18.85
CA VAL A 407 -2.55 -14.78 20.13
C VAL A 407 -2.59 -15.93 21.14
N ALA A 408 -2.85 -17.16 20.69
CA ALA A 408 -2.91 -18.35 21.55
C ALA A 408 -1.54 -18.83 22.05
N SER A 409 -0.42 -18.51 21.35
CA SER A 409 0.95 -18.87 21.77
C SER A 409 1.48 -17.94 22.87
#